data_9571458db4af5c472f2f1478862d7c81
#
_entry.id   9571458db4af5c472f2f1478862d7c81
#
_cell.length_a   1.000
_cell.length_b   1.000
_cell.length_c   1.000
_cell.angle_alpha   90.00
_cell.angle_beta   90.00
_cell.angle_gamma   90.00
#
_symmetry.space_group_name_H-M   'P 1'
#
loop_
_entity.id
_entity.type
_entity.pdbx_description
1 polymer ?
#
loop_
_entity_poly.entity_id
_entity_poly.type
_entity_poly.pdbx_seq_one_letter_code
_entity_poly.pdbx_strand_id
1 'polypeptide(L)'
;EMKGCYSSFANVAYDIISDELLEGSVFTVDHGGNPLEISNLTYEEYLEFYKRHYRPDNCLLFLYGNIPTEKQLDFIQENFLDRIEKKIEQDPNYFPPLEKTPYEVLKETEFNKYDKLRRIEAIAPSTNNSKKDEDPSVIVSWNFGEFNSGYEKFLLVFLENILASHDGSPLMSALLLSNL
;
A
#
# COMPACT_ATOMS: atom_id res chain seq x y z
N GLU A 1 -8.18 -9.23 13.51
CA GLU A 1 -7.81 -8.03 12.73
C GLU A 1 -8.20 -8.21 11.25
N MET A 2 -7.69 -9.22 10.59
CA MET A 2 -8.00 -9.55 9.18
C MET A 2 -9.52 -9.61 8.90
N LYS A 3 -10.31 -10.29 9.77
CA LYS A 3 -11.77 -10.33 9.62
C LYS A 3 -12.40 -8.92 9.65
N GLY A 4 -11.86 -8.01 10.44
CA GLY A 4 -12.29 -6.62 10.48
C GLY A 4 -12.02 -5.87 9.17
N CYS A 5 -10.83 -6.06 8.58
CA CYS A 5 -10.47 -5.42 7.31
C CYS A 5 -11.42 -5.83 6.18
N TYR A 6 -11.65 -7.11 6.02
CA TYR A 6 -12.53 -7.64 4.94
C TYR A 6 -14.04 -7.44 5.19
N SER A 7 -14.44 -6.97 6.36
CA SER A 7 -15.82 -6.57 6.65
C SER A 7 -16.07 -5.06 6.51
N SER A 8 -15.03 -4.28 6.24
CA SER A 8 -15.11 -2.84 6.06
C SER A 8 -15.38 -2.49 4.60
N PHE A 9 -16.48 -1.78 4.33
CA PHE A 9 -16.77 -1.26 3.00
C PHE A 9 -15.60 -0.43 2.44
N ALA A 10 -15.07 0.49 3.25
CA ALA A 10 -14.01 1.39 2.82
C ALA A 10 -12.72 0.64 2.41
N ASN A 11 -12.34 -0.38 3.18
CA ASN A 11 -11.15 -1.17 2.85
C ASN A 11 -11.34 -1.97 1.56
N VAL A 12 -12.45 -2.69 1.43
CA VAL A 12 -12.74 -3.48 0.23
C VAL A 12 -12.88 -2.59 -1.00
N ALA A 13 -13.54 -1.43 -0.87
CA ALA A 13 -13.62 -0.46 -1.96
C ALA A 13 -12.26 0.08 -2.37
N TYR A 14 -11.38 0.37 -1.41
CA TYR A 14 -10.01 0.81 -1.67
C TYR A 14 -9.21 -0.26 -2.41
N ASP A 15 -9.31 -1.52 -1.98
CA ASP A 15 -8.60 -2.64 -2.63
C ASP A 15 -9.07 -2.80 -4.08
N ILE A 16 -10.38 -2.80 -4.34
CA ILE A 16 -10.96 -2.88 -5.70
C ILE A 16 -10.47 -1.71 -6.58
N ILE A 17 -10.47 -0.48 -6.05
CA ILE A 17 -10.00 0.69 -6.77
C ILE A 17 -8.50 0.59 -7.07
N SER A 18 -7.72 0.14 -6.11
CA SER A 18 -6.27 -0.03 -6.27
C SER A 18 -5.94 -1.08 -7.32
N ASP A 19 -6.61 -2.22 -7.28
CA ASP A 19 -6.45 -3.29 -8.27
C ASP A 19 -6.73 -2.80 -9.70
N GLU A 20 -7.76 -1.99 -9.85
CA GLU A 20 -8.18 -1.51 -11.17
C GLU A 20 -7.38 -0.32 -11.70
N LEU A 21 -6.96 0.60 -10.84
CA LEU A 21 -6.21 1.80 -11.25
C LEU A 21 -4.70 1.60 -11.25
N LEU A 22 -4.19 0.68 -10.42
CA LEU A 22 -2.78 0.53 -10.15
C LEU A 22 -2.29 -0.90 -10.48
N GLU A 23 -3.00 -1.58 -11.38
CA GLU A 23 -2.70 -2.95 -11.80
C GLU A 23 -1.22 -3.14 -12.12
N GLY A 24 -0.64 -4.22 -11.59
CA GLY A 24 0.79 -4.54 -11.75
C GLY A 24 1.73 -3.78 -10.83
N SER A 25 1.22 -2.88 -9.99
CA SER A 25 2.02 -2.15 -9.01
C SER A 25 2.07 -2.86 -7.66
N VAL A 26 3.00 -2.43 -6.80
CA VAL A 26 3.08 -2.89 -5.41
C VAL A 26 1.88 -2.46 -4.56
N PHE A 27 1.09 -1.51 -5.03
CA PHE A 27 -0.10 -1.02 -4.32
C PHE A 27 -1.31 -1.94 -4.46
N THR A 28 -1.27 -2.92 -5.37
CA THR A 28 -2.29 -3.96 -5.52
C THR A 28 -2.02 -5.19 -4.66
N VAL A 29 -0.88 -5.24 -3.97
CA VAL A 29 -0.55 -6.34 -3.08
C VAL A 29 -1.19 -6.11 -1.72
N ASP A 30 -1.98 -7.08 -1.26
CA ASP A 30 -2.52 -7.06 0.10
C ASP A 30 -1.40 -7.21 1.13
N HIS A 31 -1.10 -6.12 1.83
CA HIS A 31 0.00 -6.04 2.81
C HIS A 31 -0.24 -6.91 4.05
N GLY A 32 -1.50 -7.19 4.38
CA GLY A 32 -1.90 -8.10 5.45
C GLY A 32 -1.86 -9.57 5.04
N GLY A 33 -1.77 -9.82 3.75
CA GLY A 33 -1.86 -11.11 3.11
C GLY A 33 -3.30 -11.57 2.86
N ASN A 34 -3.53 -12.19 1.71
CA ASN A 34 -4.84 -12.71 1.36
C ASN A 34 -5.21 -13.89 2.28
N PRO A 35 -6.31 -13.84 3.05
CA PRO A 35 -6.72 -14.90 3.97
C PRO A 35 -6.94 -16.26 3.30
N LEU A 36 -7.25 -16.28 2.01
CA LEU A 36 -7.43 -17.52 1.25
C LEU A 36 -6.10 -18.17 0.88
N GLU A 37 -5.02 -17.38 0.80
CA GLU A 37 -3.69 -17.84 0.39
C GLU A 37 -2.75 -18.10 1.56
N ILE A 38 -2.94 -17.42 2.70
CA ILE A 38 -2.05 -17.57 3.87
C ILE A 38 -1.91 -19.02 4.32
N SER A 39 -2.99 -19.81 4.25
CA SER A 39 -2.96 -21.21 4.63
C SER A 39 -2.16 -22.10 3.68
N ASN A 40 -1.86 -21.62 2.49
CA ASN A 40 -1.11 -22.35 1.46
C ASN A 40 0.41 -22.10 1.58
N LEU A 41 0.84 -21.08 2.35
CA LEU A 41 2.24 -20.76 2.55
C LEU A 41 2.96 -21.87 3.32
N THR A 42 4.11 -22.26 2.79
CA THR A 42 5.03 -23.18 3.48
C THR A 42 6.03 -22.40 4.36
N TYR A 43 6.63 -23.09 5.32
CA TYR A 43 7.66 -22.48 6.16
C TYR A 43 8.92 -22.14 5.36
N GLU A 44 9.24 -22.93 4.36
CA GLU A 44 10.35 -22.72 3.44
C GLU A 44 10.18 -21.43 2.62
N GLU A 45 9.02 -21.22 2.03
CA GLU A 45 8.68 -19.99 1.29
C GLU A 45 8.75 -18.76 2.19
N TYR A 46 8.23 -18.87 3.42
CA TYR A 46 8.34 -17.80 4.41
C TYR A 46 9.79 -17.44 4.72
N LEU A 47 10.65 -18.46 4.98
CA LEU A 47 12.06 -18.23 5.26
C LEU A 47 12.81 -17.63 4.07
N GLU A 48 12.53 -18.09 2.86
CA GLU A 48 13.13 -17.54 1.64
C GLU A 48 12.77 -16.07 1.47
N PHE A 49 11.49 -15.73 1.61
CA PHE A 49 11.02 -14.35 1.57
C PHE A 49 11.69 -13.50 2.65
N TYR A 50 11.74 -13.99 3.89
CA TYR A 50 12.39 -13.30 5.00
C TYR A 50 13.86 -13.01 4.72
N LYS A 51 14.63 -13.99 4.28
CA LYS A 51 16.06 -13.83 3.96
C LYS A 51 16.30 -12.89 2.78
N ARG A 52 15.37 -12.85 1.83
CA ARG A 52 15.44 -11.96 0.65
C ARG A 52 15.21 -10.50 1.00
N HIS A 53 14.28 -10.21 1.89
CA HIS A 53 13.82 -8.84 2.14
C HIS A 53 14.32 -8.23 3.45
N TYR A 54 14.49 -9.04 4.52
CA TYR A 54 14.93 -8.59 5.85
C TYR A 54 16.43 -8.72 6.00
N ARG A 55 17.16 -7.79 5.39
CA ARG A 55 18.62 -7.80 5.31
C ARG A 55 19.18 -6.38 5.46
N PRO A 56 20.43 -6.23 5.93
CA PRO A 56 21.02 -4.91 6.22
C PRO A 56 21.13 -3.99 5.02
N ASP A 57 21.44 -4.55 3.85
CA ASP A 57 21.58 -3.81 2.58
C ASP A 57 20.24 -3.42 1.95
N ASN A 58 19.13 -3.86 2.53
CA ASN A 58 17.76 -3.47 2.18
C ASN A 58 17.03 -2.78 3.36
N CYS A 59 17.78 -2.17 4.28
CA CYS A 59 17.25 -1.55 5.50
C CYS A 59 17.65 -0.08 5.57
N LEU A 60 16.68 0.80 5.80
CA LEU A 60 16.91 2.19 6.20
C LEU A 60 16.50 2.35 7.66
N LEU A 61 17.48 2.56 8.54
CA LEU A 61 17.24 2.76 9.95
C LEU A 61 17.14 4.26 10.27
N PHE A 62 16.00 4.68 10.79
CA PHE A 62 15.79 6.04 11.28
C PHE A 62 15.71 6.04 12.81
N LEU A 63 16.57 6.82 13.46
CA LEU A 63 16.64 6.96 14.91
C LEU A 63 16.25 8.38 15.31
N TYR A 64 15.35 8.47 16.27
CA TYR A 64 14.90 9.75 16.82
C TYR A 64 14.84 9.69 18.35
N GLY A 65 15.42 10.67 19.02
CA GLY A 65 15.38 10.77 20.47
C GLY A 65 16.65 11.37 21.05
N ASN A 66 16.61 11.69 22.36
CA ASN A 66 17.76 12.25 23.09
C ASN A 66 18.66 11.14 23.62
N ILE A 67 19.21 10.32 22.75
CA ILE A 67 20.16 9.25 23.06
C ILE A 67 21.49 9.59 22.36
N PRO A 68 22.66 9.54 23.03
CA PRO A 68 23.94 9.76 22.38
C PRO A 68 24.13 8.85 21.17
N THR A 69 24.54 9.42 20.05
CA THR A 69 24.69 8.71 18.76
C THR A 69 25.62 7.50 18.89
N GLU A 70 26.73 7.64 19.61
CA GLU A 70 27.66 6.54 19.86
C GLU A 70 26.98 5.32 20.48
N LYS A 71 26.16 5.53 21.52
CA LYS A 71 25.42 4.44 22.16
C LYS A 71 24.42 3.76 21.24
N GLN A 72 23.84 4.51 20.33
CA GLN A 72 22.93 3.96 19.31
C GLN A 72 23.69 3.09 18.31
N LEU A 73 24.84 3.58 17.84
CA LEU A 73 25.70 2.86 16.90
C LEU A 73 26.27 1.59 17.52
N ASP A 74 26.78 1.65 18.76
CA ASP A 74 27.28 0.49 19.49
C ASP A 74 26.20 -0.58 19.66
N PHE A 75 24.98 -0.14 20.04
CA PHE A 75 23.87 -1.07 20.19
C PHE A 75 23.50 -1.76 18.86
N ILE A 76 23.48 -1.01 17.76
CA ILE A 76 23.20 -1.57 16.43
C ILE A 76 24.31 -2.54 16.02
N GLN A 77 25.56 -2.16 16.23
CA GLN A 77 26.71 -3.01 15.92
C GLN A 77 26.62 -4.35 16.66
N GLU A 78 26.54 -4.30 17.98
CA GLU A 78 26.58 -5.50 18.84
C GLU A 78 25.32 -6.39 18.71
N ASN A 79 24.15 -5.76 18.59
CA ASN A 79 22.88 -6.49 18.66
C ASN A 79 22.29 -6.85 17.30
N PHE A 80 22.77 -6.23 16.23
CA PHE A 80 22.24 -6.48 14.89
C PHE A 80 23.35 -6.90 13.91
N LEU A 81 24.34 -6.05 13.66
CA LEU A 81 25.33 -6.30 12.60
C LEU A 81 26.25 -7.49 12.93
N ASP A 82 26.79 -7.58 14.15
CA ASP A 82 27.65 -8.70 14.55
C ASP A 82 26.93 -10.05 14.50
N ARG A 83 25.61 -10.05 14.79
CA ARG A 83 24.80 -11.27 14.70
C ARG A 83 24.58 -11.72 13.26
N ILE A 84 24.43 -10.76 12.36
CA ILE A 84 24.28 -11.05 10.94
C ILE A 84 25.60 -11.53 10.35
N GLU A 85 26.71 -10.89 10.70
CA GLU A 85 28.04 -11.29 10.27
C GLU A 85 28.34 -12.76 10.65
N LYS A 86 28.06 -13.15 11.90
CA LYS A 86 28.17 -14.56 12.33
C LYS A 86 27.31 -15.52 11.53
N LYS A 87 26.11 -15.10 11.08
CA LYS A 87 25.26 -15.94 10.22
C LYS A 87 25.85 -16.10 8.83
N ILE A 88 26.41 -15.04 8.27
CA ILE A 88 27.07 -15.05 6.96
C ILE A 88 28.36 -15.88 7.02
N GLU A 89 29.12 -15.81 8.13
CA GLU A 89 30.29 -16.66 8.34
C GLU A 89 29.95 -18.16 8.37
N GLN A 90 28.77 -18.50 8.95
CA GLN A 90 28.30 -19.90 9.03
C GLN A 90 27.70 -20.39 7.71
N ASP A 91 27.04 -19.49 6.96
CA ASP A 91 26.44 -19.76 5.68
C ASP A 91 26.64 -18.54 4.74
N PRO A 92 27.67 -18.58 3.88
CA PRO A 92 27.94 -17.49 2.94
C PRO A 92 26.76 -17.16 2.00
N ASN A 93 25.81 -18.08 1.84
CA ASN A 93 24.60 -17.89 1.05
C ASN A 93 23.37 -17.60 1.92
N TYR A 94 23.57 -17.21 3.19
CA TYR A 94 22.46 -16.92 4.12
C TYR A 94 21.47 -15.91 3.52
N PHE A 95 21.96 -14.90 2.83
CA PHE A 95 21.15 -13.99 2.04
C PHE A 95 21.28 -14.31 0.55
N PRO A 96 20.19 -14.67 -0.13
CA PRO A 96 20.23 -14.87 -1.58
C PRO A 96 20.58 -13.55 -2.28
N PRO A 97 21.23 -13.60 -3.46
CA PRO A 97 21.50 -12.39 -4.21
C PRO A 97 20.19 -11.67 -4.57
N LEU A 98 20.18 -10.34 -4.42
CA LEU A 98 19.10 -9.50 -4.92
C LEU A 98 19.47 -9.03 -6.33
N GLU A 99 18.64 -9.32 -7.30
CA GLU A 99 18.80 -8.77 -8.66
C GLU A 99 18.49 -7.28 -8.67
N LYS A 100 17.43 -6.89 -7.93
CA LYS A 100 17.03 -5.49 -7.74
C LYS A 100 16.55 -5.29 -6.31
N THR A 101 16.85 -4.13 -5.75
CA THR A 101 16.26 -3.72 -4.49
C THR A 101 14.76 -3.42 -4.66
N PRO A 102 13.93 -3.54 -3.63
CA PRO A 102 12.52 -3.15 -3.68
C PRO A 102 12.31 -1.70 -4.15
N TYR A 103 13.24 -0.81 -3.83
CA TYR A 103 13.20 0.58 -4.30
C TYR A 103 13.43 0.72 -5.81
N GLU A 104 14.32 -0.09 -6.39
CA GLU A 104 14.53 -0.12 -7.84
C GLU A 104 13.30 -0.70 -8.55
N VAL A 105 12.71 -1.75 -7.99
CA VAL A 105 11.44 -2.30 -8.50
C VAL A 105 10.33 -1.24 -8.48
N LEU A 106 10.19 -0.51 -7.39
CA LEU A 106 9.21 0.59 -7.29
C LEU A 106 9.41 1.67 -8.35
N LYS A 107 10.67 2.06 -8.60
CA LYS A 107 10.98 3.07 -9.63
C LYS A 107 10.67 2.64 -11.04
N GLU A 108 10.76 1.35 -11.32
CA GLU A 108 10.50 0.78 -12.64
C GLU A 108 9.04 0.38 -12.85
N THR A 109 8.21 0.49 -11.80
CA THR A 109 6.79 0.18 -11.92
C THR A 109 6.09 1.23 -12.77
N GLU A 110 5.63 0.83 -13.93
CA GLU A 110 4.78 1.65 -14.80
C GLU A 110 3.31 1.38 -14.44
N PHE A 111 2.57 2.46 -14.27
CA PHE A 111 1.13 2.37 -14.04
C PHE A 111 0.37 2.33 -15.37
N ASN A 112 -0.64 1.49 -15.44
CA ASN A 112 -1.54 1.47 -16.58
C ASN A 112 -2.23 2.83 -16.71
N LYS A 113 -2.18 3.39 -17.92
CA LYS A 113 -2.91 4.61 -18.29
C LYS A 113 -4.14 4.21 -19.10
N TYR A 114 -5.29 4.66 -18.63
CA TYR A 114 -6.56 4.37 -19.30
C TYR A 114 -7.05 5.61 -20.05
N ASP A 115 -7.20 5.50 -21.36
CA ASP A 115 -7.69 6.61 -22.22
C ASP A 115 -9.21 6.75 -22.17
N LYS A 116 -9.92 5.80 -21.56
CA LYS A 116 -11.38 5.75 -21.53
C LYS A 116 -11.89 5.45 -20.13
N LEU A 117 -13.07 5.98 -19.84
CA LEU A 117 -13.81 5.61 -18.65
C LEU A 117 -14.06 4.09 -18.64
N ARG A 118 -13.65 3.45 -17.55
CA ARG A 118 -13.97 2.04 -17.24
C ARG A 118 -15.12 2.04 -16.24
N ARG A 119 -16.05 1.13 -16.42
CA ARG A 119 -17.14 0.87 -15.47
C ARG A 119 -16.96 -0.54 -14.91
N ILE A 120 -16.92 -0.63 -13.60
CA ILE A 120 -16.70 -1.87 -12.88
C ILE A 120 -17.86 -2.04 -11.91
N GLU A 121 -18.36 -3.24 -11.81
CA GLU A 121 -19.37 -3.64 -10.86
C GLU A 121 -18.76 -4.67 -9.92
N ALA A 122 -18.81 -4.40 -8.63
CA ALA A 122 -18.22 -5.25 -7.61
C ALA A 122 -19.13 -5.38 -6.39
N ILE A 123 -18.90 -6.38 -5.59
CA ILE A 123 -19.63 -6.64 -4.35
C ILE A 123 -18.72 -6.26 -3.19
N ALA A 124 -19.21 -5.42 -2.30
CA ALA A 124 -18.54 -5.03 -1.08
C ALA A 124 -19.48 -5.19 0.14
N PRO A 125 -18.93 -5.25 1.37
CA PRO A 125 -19.75 -5.26 2.58
C PRO A 125 -20.63 -4.02 2.67
N SER A 126 -21.87 -4.17 3.13
CA SER A 126 -22.79 -3.05 3.33
C SER A 126 -22.29 -2.10 4.42
N THR A 127 -22.44 -0.81 4.19
CA THR A 127 -22.11 0.24 5.17
C THR A 127 -23.11 0.32 6.33
N ASN A 128 -24.32 -0.17 6.11
CA ASN A 128 -25.42 -0.17 7.08
C ASN A 128 -25.88 -1.60 7.35
N ASN A 129 -26.43 -1.85 8.54
CA ASN A 129 -27.15 -3.10 8.86
C ASN A 129 -28.47 -3.27 8.08
N SER A 130 -28.66 -2.52 7.02
CA SER A 130 -29.78 -2.60 6.10
C SER A 130 -29.72 -3.85 5.22
N LYS A 131 -30.84 -4.24 4.67
CA LYS A 131 -31.00 -5.43 3.86
C LYS A 131 -30.03 -5.41 2.67
N LYS A 132 -29.39 -6.55 2.43
CA LYS A 132 -28.25 -6.74 1.50
C LYS A 132 -28.36 -6.18 0.08
N ASP A 133 -29.55 -5.79 -0.38
CA ASP A 133 -29.78 -5.41 -1.77
C ASP A 133 -30.17 -3.93 -1.96
N GLU A 134 -30.11 -3.12 -0.89
CA GLU A 134 -30.72 -1.78 -0.92
C GLU A 134 -29.72 -0.61 -0.69
N ASP A 135 -28.41 -0.83 -0.76
CA ASP A 135 -27.42 0.24 -0.50
C ASP A 135 -26.32 0.28 -1.59
N PRO A 136 -26.71 0.59 -2.85
CA PRO A 136 -25.75 0.74 -3.93
C PRO A 136 -24.87 1.96 -3.71
N SER A 137 -23.58 1.81 -3.89
CA SER A 137 -22.60 2.90 -3.81
C SER A 137 -21.96 3.11 -5.17
N VAL A 138 -21.75 4.36 -5.55
CA VAL A 138 -21.01 4.73 -6.74
C VAL A 138 -19.71 5.41 -6.33
N ILE A 139 -18.60 4.90 -6.80
CA ILE A 139 -17.29 5.48 -6.57
C ILE A 139 -16.70 5.90 -7.90
N VAL A 140 -16.17 7.10 -7.97
CA VAL A 140 -15.48 7.62 -9.15
C VAL A 140 -14.04 7.91 -8.75
N SER A 141 -13.10 7.31 -9.45
CA SER A 141 -11.68 7.39 -9.12
C SER A 141 -10.85 7.74 -10.35
N TRP A 142 -9.76 8.46 -10.12
CA TRP A 142 -8.81 8.88 -11.15
C TRP A 142 -7.38 8.58 -10.73
N ASN A 143 -6.58 8.17 -11.69
CA ASN A 143 -5.13 8.17 -11.56
C ASN A 143 -4.57 9.39 -12.29
N PHE A 144 -3.95 10.32 -11.57
CA PHE A 144 -3.37 11.55 -12.12
C PHE A 144 -1.91 11.36 -12.58
N GLY A 145 -1.37 10.16 -12.46
CA GLY A 145 0.02 9.88 -12.78
C GLY A 145 1.00 10.36 -11.71
N GLU A 146 2.23 10.63 -12.12
CA GLU A 146 3.30 11.06 -11.24
C GLU A 146 3.27 12.57 -10.98
N PHE A 147 3.56 12.96 -9.76
CA PHE A 147 3.79 14.36 -9.39
C PHE A 147 5.27 14.68 -9.45
N ASN A 148 5.62 15.71 -10.19
CA ASN A 148 6.99 16.18 -10.28
C ASN A 148 7.42 17.05 -9.08
N SER A 149 6.44 17.53 -8.30
CA SER A 149 6.71 18.38 -7.13
C SER A 149 5.62 18.27 -6.07
N GLY A 150 5.98 18.60 -4.83
CA GLY A 150 5.00 18.75 -3.74
C GLY A 150 3.97 19.85 -4.01
N TYR A 151 4.31 20.84 -4.85
CA TYR A 151 3.39 21.89 -5.24
C TYR A 151 2.26 21.39 -6.14
N GLU A 152 2.56 20.53 -7.10
CA GLU A 152 1.52 19.89 -7.95
C GLU A 152 0.56 19.04 -7.11
N LYS A 153 1.11 18.26 -6.17
CA LYS A 153 0.29 17.50 -5.22
C LYS A 153 -0.61 18.42 -4.39
N PHE A 154 -0.06 19.53 -3.89
CA PHE A 154 -0.83 20.53 -3.13
C PHE A 154 -1.96 21.11 -3.98
N LEU A 155 -1.70 21.49 -5.23
CA LEU A 155 -2.72 22.03 -6.14
C LEU A 155 -3.84 21.03 -6.37
N LEU A 156 -3.54 19.74 -6.52
CA LEU A 156 -4.55 18.71 -6.70
C LEU A 156 -5.45 18.58 -5.46
N VAL A 157 -4.85 18.49 -4.27
CA VAL A 157 -5.61 18.43 -3.00
C VAL A 157 -6.47 19.69 -2.83
N PHE A 158 -5.94 20.85 -3.20
CA PHE A 158 -6.69 22.10 -3.15
C PHE A 158 -7.88 22.10 -4.12
N LEU A 159 -7.67 21.60 -5.33
CA LEU A 159 -8.73 21.45 -6.34
C LEU A 159 -9.83 20.48 -5.90
N GLU A 160 -9.44 19.33 -5.35
CA GLU A 160 -10.37 18.36 -4.76
C GLU A 160 -11.26 19.00 -3.69
N ASN A 161 -10.64 19.77 -2.78
CA ASN A 161 -11.38 20.47 -1.74
C ASN A 161 -12.39 21.49 -2.31
N ILE A 162 -12.02 22.23 -3.34
CA ILE A 162 -12.95 23.17 -3.99
C ILE A 162 -14.11 22.43 -4.67
N LEU A 163 -13.82 21.33 -5.34
CA LEU A 163 -14.79 20.66 -6.19
C LEU A 163 -15.75 19.73 -5.44
N ALA A 164 -15.30 19.05 -4.38
CA ALA A 164 -16.01 17.89 -3.83
C ALA A 164 -16.07 17.78 -2.30
N SER A 165 -15.42 18.65 -1.52
CA SER A 165 -15.25 18.38 -0.08
C SER A 165 -16.40 18.82 0.82
N HIS A 166 -17.37 19.58 0.33
CA HIS A 166 -18.51 20.07 1.13
C HIS A 166 -19.76 20.28 0.27
N ASP A 167 -20.93 20.34 0.89
CA ASP A 167 -22.24 20.43 0.21
C ASP A 167 -22.37 21.62 -0.74
N GLY A 168 -21.68 22.71 -0.49
CA GLY A 168 -21.63 23.88 -1.36
C GLY A 168 -20.61 23.78 -2.51
N SER A 169 -19.81 22.73 -2.56
CA SER A 169 -18.89 22.53 -3.68
C SER A 169 -19.64 22.14 -4.95
N PRO A 170 -19.14 22.52 -6.15
CA PRO A 170 -19.87 22.34 -7.40
C PRO A 170 -20.33 20.90 -7.65
N LEU A 171 -19.46 19.93 -7.40
CA LEU A 171 -19.76 18.52 -7.64
C LEU A 171 -20.79 17.98 -6.66
N MET A 172 -20.60 18.23 -5.35
CA MET A 172 -21.52 17.79 -4.31
C MET A 172 -22.89 18.47 -4.46
N SER A 173 -22.91 19.77 -4.75
CA SER A 173 -24.16 20.49 -5.01
C SER A 173 -24.91 19.93 -6.23
N ALA A 174 -24.21 19.59 -7.32
CA ALA A 174 -24.82 18.96 -8.47
C ALA A 174 -25.40 17.58 -8.15
N LEU A 175 -24.70 16.76 -7.36
CA LEU A 175 -25.20 15.45 -6.92
C LEU A 175 -26.44 15.59 -6.00
N LEU A 176 -26.40 16.47 -5.01
CA LEU A 176 -27.52 16.71 -4.10
C LEU A 176 -28.78 17.23 -4.80
N LEU A 177 -28.61 18.02 -5.87
CA LEU A 177 -29.72 18.58 -6.64
C LEU A 177 -30.22 17.68 -7.78
N SER A 178 -29.52 16.57 -8.06
CA SER A 178 -29.83 15.67 -9.18
C SER A 178 -31.11 14.85 -8.98
N ASN A 179 -31.60 14.70 -7.75
CA ASN A 179 -32.72 13.81 -7.39
C ASN A 179 -32.45 12.32 -7.77
N LEU A 180 -31.19 11.92 -7.88
CA LEU A 180 -30.76 10.54 -8.10
C LEU A 180 -30.73 9.77 -6.78
#